data_26e0dae98d62072f6bae109e39da9232
#
_entry.id   26e0dae98d62072f6bae109e39da9232
#
_cell.length_a   1.000
_cell.length_b   1.000
_cell.length_c   1.000
_cell.angle_alpha   90.00
_cell.angle_beta   90.00
_cell.angle_gamma   90.00
#
_symmetry.space_group_name_H-M   'P 1'
#
loop_
_entity.id
_entity.type
_entity.pdbx_description
1 polymer ?
#
loop_
_entity_poly.entity_id
_entity_poly.type
_entity_poly.pdbx_seq_one_letter_code
_entity_poly.pdbx_strand_id
1 'polypeptide(L)'
;YRRLGNLQSYAANLQRRMVEMITYYDDIRRVRELELPWETLNEANILITGASGLIGRALVDALMQLPDKTFHLYAGARDWDYARNCFLQYKDTDSFTLIQCDVTMPISSDIDFHYIIHAASYAGPDAFQSDPVGVMKANIWGVDHLFSYGRQHHLRKFLYVSSGEVYGEGNGIPFCEEDSGCLNWTSLRACYPTAKRTAETLCISYASQCQIETLIIRPCHIYGPFFAPKDDRVYAQLIRNAVADEDILLKSTGLRQRSWCYVVDCVFALLYVLLKGETGNAYNIADVRSNTSICEFAEMVALKSGRKVVFDIPDNAVSNPPDISKTILSTDKINEIGWFPLWNLEEGISHTLNTFV
;
A
#
# COMPACT_ATOMS: atom_id res chain seq x y z
N TYR A 1 -46.54 -15.06 19.69
CA TYR A 1 -45.49 -14.74 20.67
C TYR A 1 -44.13 -15.42 20.38
N ARG A 2 -44.07 -16.68 19.87
CA ARG A 2 -42.78 -17.35 19.51
C ARG A 2 -42.02 -16.75 18.34
N ARG A 3 -42.68 -16.10 17.36
CA ARG A 3 -41.99 -15.44 16.22
C ARG A 3 -41.31 -14.11 16.59
N LEU A 4 -41.85 -13.36 17.56
CA LEU A 4 -41.26 -12.09 18.05
C LEU A 4 -40.01 -12.34 18.90
N GLY A 5 -39.98 -13.40 19.70
CA GLY A 5 -38.81 -13.79 20.49
C GLY A 5 -37.61 -14.20 19.61
N ASN A 6 -37.84 -14.86 18.46
CA ASN A 6 -36.79 -15.23 17.53
C ASN A 6 -36.20 -14.02 16.78
N LEU A 7 -37.01 -13.00 16.47
CA LEU A 7 -36.52 -11.77 15.82
C LEU A 7 -35.70 -10.90 16.78
N GLN A 8 -36.12 -10.84 18.05
CA GLN A 8 -35.34 -10.10 19.08
C GLN A 8 -34.02 -10.80 19.43
N SER A 9 -34.00 -12.14 19.50
CA SER A 9 -32.77 -12.89 19.73
C SER A 9 -31.84 -12.84 18.51
N TYR A 10 -32.39 -12.81 17.28
CA TYR A 10 -31.63 -12.64 16.05
C TYR A 10 -31.06 -11.24 15.93
N ALA A 11 -31.82 -10.19 16.27
CA ALA A 11 -31.36 -8.82 16.30
C ALA A 11 -30.31 -8.59 17.40
N ALA A 12 -30.47 -9.19 18.58
CA ALA A 12 -29.48 -9.13 19.66
C ALA A 12 -28.18 -9.89 19.29
N ASN A 13 -28.28 -11.02 18.59
CA ASN A 13 -27.12 -11.74 18.07
C ASN A 13 -26.42 -10.99 16.92
N LEU A 14 -27.17 -10.32 16.03
CA LEU A 14 -26.64 -9.43 15.02
C LEU A 14 -25.92 -8.22 15.67
N GLN A 15 -26.55 -7.57 16.64
CA GLN A 15 -25.92 -6.48 17.38
C GLN A 15 -24.68 -6.94 18.16
N ARG A 16 -24.69 -8.11 18.80
CA ARG A 16 -23.48 -8.68 19.42
C ARG A 16 -22.39 -8.97 18.40
N ARG A 17 -22.72 -9.57 17.25
CA ARG A 17 -21.74 -9.79 16.16
C ARG A 17 -21.16 -8.48 15.63
N MET A 18 -21.97 -7.43 15.47
CA MET A 18 -21.50 -6.11 15.04
C MET A 18 -20.60 -5.42 16.10
N VAL A 19 -20.79 -5.70 17.38
CA VAL A 19 -19.97 -5.17 18.50
C VAL A 19 -18.61 -5.92 18.60
N GLU A 20 -18.50 -7.14 18.04
CA GLU A 20 -17.29 -7.96 18.09
C GLU A 20 -16.49 -7.98 16.77
N MET A 21 -16.95 -7.28 15.71
CA MET A 21 -16.28 -7.28 14.42
C MET A 21 -15.20 -6.20 14.37
N ILE A 22 -13.93 -6.61 14.54
CA ILE A 22 -12.78 -5.72 14.33
C ILE A 22 -12.70 -5.35 12.85
N THR A 23 -12.49 -4.08 12.59
CA THR A 23 -12.42 -3.48 11.25
C THR A 23 -11.09 -2.78 11.03
N TYR A 24 -10.83 -2.39 9.79
CA TYR A 24 -9.71 -1.52 9.45
C TYR A 24 -9.64 -0.26 10.34
N TYR A 25 -10.79 0.33 10.70
CA TYR A 25 -10.81 1.55 11.52
C TYR A 25 -10.36 1.31 12.96
N ASP A 26 -10.56 0.11 13.49
CA ASP A 26 -10.05 -0.28 14.80
C ASP A 26 -8.54 -0.46 14.75
N ASP A 27 -8.06 -1.12 13.69
CA ASP A 27 -6.63 -1.35 13.48
C ASP A 27 -5.86 -0.05 13.27
N ILE A 28 -6.35 0.86 12.41
CA ILE A 28 -5.63 2.10 12.10
C ILE A 28 -5.49 3.01 13.33
N ARG A 29 -6.45 2.97 14.27
CA ARG A 29 -6.35 3.71 15.53
C ARG A 29 -5.17 3.29 16.39
N ARG A 30 -4.66 2.07 16.23
CA ARG A 30 -3.51 1.57 16.97
C ARG A 30 -2.19 2.26 16.59
N VAL A 31 -2.18 3.14 15.59
CA VAL A 31 -1.06 4.03 15.35
C VAL A 31 -0.66 4.83 16.60
N ARG A 32 -1.62 5.10 17.49
CA ARG A 32 -1.40 5.80 18.78
C ARG A 32 -0.58 5.00 19.79
N GLU A 33 -0.47 3.68 19.59
CA GLU A 33 0.27 2.75 20.44
C GLU A 33 1.73 2.61 19.99
N LEU A 34 2.09 3.17 18.82
CA LEU A 34 3.43 3.06 18.27
C LEU A 34 4.40 3.98 19.05
N GLU A 35 5.46 3.40 19.55
CA GLU A 35 6.54 4.13 20.22
C GLU A 35 7.50 4.75 19.19
N LEU A 36 7.07 5.86 18.60
CA LEU A 36 7.80 6.60 17.59
C LEU A 36 8.03 8.05 18.04
N PRO A 37 9.14 8.71 17.60
CA PRO A 37 9.46 10.10 17.97
C PRO A 37 8.56 11.08 17.20
N TRP A 38 7.26 11.11 17.54
CA TRP A 38 6.22 11.91 16.88
C TRP A 38 6.50 13.41 16.90
N GLU A 39 7.25 13.88 17.91
CA GLU A 39 7.67 15.28 18.07
C GLU A 39 8.49 15.78 16.88
N THR A 40 9.13 14.92 16.11
CA THR A 40 9.87 15.29 14.89
C THR A 40 8.97 15.83 13.78
N LEU A 41 7.67 15.51 13.84
CA LEU A 41 6.67 16.00 12.91
C LEU A 41 6.02 17.32 13.35
N ASN A 42 6.31 17.82 14.56
CA ASN A 42 5.70 19.03 15.06
C ASN A 42 5.93 20.22 14.13
N GLU A 43 4.86 21.00 13.90
CA GLU A 43 4.83 22.18 13.04
C GLU A 43 5.26 21.92 11.60
N ALA A 44 5.30 20.66 11.17
CA ALA A 44 5.69 20.29 9.82
C ALA A 44 4.51 20.32 8.85
N ASN A 45 4.79 20.68 7.60
CA ASN A 45 3.91 20.41 6.47
C ASN A 45 4.33 19.08 5.84
N ILE A 46 3.39 18.13 5.76
CA ILE A 46 3.62 16.78 5.25
C ILE A 46 2.80 16.59 3.98
N LEU A 47 3.46 16.40 2.85
CA LEU A 47 2.80 16.06 1.59
C LEU A 47 2.80 14.53 1.39
N ILE A 48 1.62 13.97 1.14
CA ILE A 48 1.47 12.59 0.68
C ILE A 48 0.95 12.63 -0.76
N THR A 49 1.75 12.26 -1.73
CA THR A 49 1.28 12.10 -3.12
C THR A 49 0.69 10.72 -3.34
N GLY A 50 -0.31 10.61 -4.22
CA GLY A 50 -1.06 9.36 -4.37
C GLY A 50 -1.91 9.03 -3.13
N ALA A 51 -2.34 10.07 -2.42
CA ALA A 51 -3.08 9.95 -1.16
C ALA A 51 -4.38 9.14 -1.29
N SER A 52 -5.06 9.17 -2.43
CA SER A 52 -6.30 8.40 -2.66
C SER A 52 -6.08 6.93 -3.04
N GLY A 53 -4.82 6.47 -3.17
CA GLY A 53 -4.48 5.05 -3.36
C GLY A 53 -4.52 4.26 -2.05
N LEU A 54 -4.42 2.93 -2.13
CA LEU A 54 -4.54 2.04 -0.97
C LEU A 54 -3.60 2.44 0.19
N ILE A 55 -2.28 2.52 -0.07
CA ILE A 55 -1.28 2.87 0.94
C ILE A 55 -1.42 4.34 1.35
N GLY A 56 -1.59 5.25 0.37
CA GLY A 56 -1.70 6.68 0.64
C GLY A 56 -2.89 7.02 1.53
N ARG A 57 -4.06 6.41 1.26
CA ARG A 57 -5.27 6.61 2.08
C ARG A 57 -5.08 6.09 3.51
N ALA A 58 -4.56 4.89 3.65
CA ALA A 58 -4.29 4.33 4.97
C ALA A 58 -3.26 5.16 5.76
N LEU A 59 -2.27 5.76 5.08
CA LEU A 59 -1.30 6.65 5.72
C LEU A 59 -1.96 7.97 6.18
N VAL A 60 -2.82 8.57 5.35
CA VAL A 60 -3.63 9.73 5.77
C VAL A 60 -4.48 9.37 6.98
N ASP A 61 -5.21 8.25 6.91
CA ASP A 61 -6.06 7.81 8.02
C ASP A 61 -5.24 7.60 9.30
N ALA A 62 -4.05 6.98 9.23
CA ALA A 62 -3.17 6.77 10.38
C ALA A 62 -2.70 8.11 11.01
N LEU A 63 -2.14 9.00 10.21
CA LEU A 63 -1.64 10.29 10.71
C LEU A 63 -2.77 11.14 11.30
N MET A 64 -3.95 11.09 10.70
CA MET A 64 -5.13 11.80 11.22
C MET A 64 -5.68 11.21 12.54
N GLN A 65 -5.30 9.98 12.93
CA GLN A 65 -5.64 9.40 14.24
C GLN A 65 -4.73 9.87 15.37
N LEU A 66 -3.56 10.46 15.09
CA LEU A 66 -2.64 10.91 16.14
C LEU A 66 -3.31 12.00 16.99
N PRO A 67 -3.25 11.91 18.34
CA PRO A 67 -3.71 12.97 19.20
C PRO A 67 -2.76 14.19 19.13
N ASP A 68 -3.26 15.36 19.51
CA ASP A 68 -2.47 16.60 19.72
C ASP A 68 -1.48 16.92 18.59
N LYS A 69 -1.82 16.56 17.33
CA LYS A 69 -0.99 16.81 16.17
C LYS A 69 -0.88 18.31 15.87
N THR A 70 0.34 18.78 15.74
CA THR A 70 0.64 20.18 15.37
C THR A 70 1.12 20.29 13.91
N PHE A 71 1.33 19.17 13.22
CA PHE A 71 1.65 19.15 11.79
C PHE A 71 0.39 19.40 10.93
N HIS A 72 0.63 19.88 9.71
CA HIS A 72 -0.41 20.00 8.69
C HIS A 72 -0.21 18.95 7.59
N LEU A 73 -1.26 18.16 7.28
CA LEU A 73 -1.22 17.10 6.30
C LEU A 73 -1.83 17.56 4.98
N TYR A 74 -1.07 17.45 3.90
CA TYR A 74 -1.49 17.73 2.55
C TYR A 74 -1.66 16.41 1.78
N ALA A 75 -2.89 16.08 1.41
CA ALA A 75 -3.21 14.89 0.65
C ALA A 75 -3.21 15.22 -0.85
N GLY A 76 -2.15 14.84 -1.56
CA GLY A 76 -1.98 15.07 -2.98
C GLY A 76 -2.62 13.96 -3.81
N ALA A 77 -3.57 14.30 -4.68
CA ALA A 77 -4.25 13.36 -5.55
C ALA A 77 -4.48 13.95 -6.95
N ARG A 78 -4.43 13.10 -7.98
CA ARG A 78 -4.68 13.49 -9.37
C ARG A 78 -6.17 13.55 -9.69
N ASP A 79 -6.94 12.55 -9.28
CA ASP A 79 -8.38 12.49 -9.44
C ASP A 79 -9.04 13.21 -8.25
N TRP A 80 -9.42 14.46 -8.49
CA TRP A 80 -9.95 15.35 -7.46
C TRP A 80 -11.28 14.87 -6.89
N ASP A 81 -12.21 14.46 -7.75
CA ASP A 81 -13.56 14.08 -7.33
C ASP A 81 -13.54 12.78 -6.53
N TYR A 82 -12.74 11.82 -6.97
CA TYR A 82 -12.53 10.59 -6.22
C TYR A 82 -11.86 10.85 -4.85
N ALA A 83 -10.83 11.69 -4.83
CA ALA A 83 -10.11 12.01 -3.59
C ALA A 83 -10.99 12.77 -2.59
N ARG A 84 -11.84 13.70 -3.04
CA ARG A 84 -12.81 14.38 -2.16
C ARG A 84 -13.73 13.39 -1.47
N ASN A 85 -14.20 12.37 -2.17
CA ASN A 85 -15.04 11.34 -1.57
C ASN A 85 -14.25 10.46 -0.58
N CYS A 86 -12.97 10.19 -0.85
CA CYS A 86 -12.11 9.42 0.06
C CYS A 86 -11.90 10.11 1.41
N PHE A 87 -11.89 11.45 1.45
CA PHE A 87 -11.49 12.25 2.62
C PHE A 87 -12.59 13.16 3.16
N LEU A 88 -13.86 12.85 2.88
CA LEU A 88 -15.01 13.63 3.37
C LEU A 88 -15.00 13.83 4.89
N GLN A 89 -14.53 12.83 5.67
CA GLN A 89 -14.43 12.89 7.12
C GLN A 89 -13.42 13.92 7.63
N TYR A 90 -12.47 14.36 6.79
CA TYR A 90 -11.42 15.32 7.18
C TYR A 90 -11.63 16.73 6.59
N LYS A 91 -12.68 16.95 5.80
CA LYS A 91 -12.91 18.21 5.03
C LYS A 91 -12.92 19.48 5.90
N ASP A 92 -13.36 19.37 7.15
CA ASP A 92 -13.49 20.48 8.09
C ASP A 92 -12.42 20.42 9.21
N THR A 93 -11.31 19.69 8.98
CA THR A 93 -10.21 19.57 9.95
C THR A 93 -9.09 20.55 9.58
N ASP A 94 -8.78 21.47 10.50
CA ASP A 94 -7.78 22.55 10.26
C ASP A 94 -6.39 22.03 9.88
N SER A 95 -6.01 20.83 10.36
CA SER A 95 -4.71 20.21 10.09
C SER A 95 -4.69 19.34 8.83
N PHE A 96 -5.70 19.43 7.95
CA PHE A 96 -5.80 18.63 6.73
C PHE A 96 -6.18 19.49 5.52
N THR A 97 -5.46 19.30 4.41
CA THR A 97 -5.80 19.94 3.12
C THR A 97 -5.67 18.93 1.98
N LEU A 98 -6.73 18.78 1.20
CA LEU A 98 -6.67 18.06 -0.07
C LEU A 98 -6.12 19.00 -1.15
N ILE A 99 -5.10 18.56 -1.91
CA ILE A 99 -4.53 19.31 -3.02
C ILE A 99 -4.55 18.50 -4.31
N GLN A 100 -4.76 19.18 -5.43
CA GLN A 100 -4.62 18.53 -6.73
C GLN A 100 -3.13 18.40 -7.06
N CYS A 101 -2.67 17.17 -7.30
CA CYS A 101 -1.27 16.87 -7.53
C CYS A 101 -1.13 15.77 -8.60
N ASP A 102 -0.71 16.16 -9.78
CA ASP A 102 -0.24 15.23 -10.82
C ASP A 102 1.29 15.25 -10.84
N VAL A 103 1.90 14.20 -10.32
CA VAL A 103 3.37 14.10 -10.18
C VAL A 103 4.10 14.04 -11.52
N THR A 104 3.39 13.81 -12.65
CA THR A 104 3.99 13.88 -13.99
C THR A 104 4.25 15.31 -14.45
N MET A 105 3.75 16.28 -13.71
CA MET A 105 3.93 17.72 -13.94
C MET A 105 4.72 18.35 -12.79
N PRO A 106 5.46 19.44 -13.04
CA PRO A 106 6.11 20.20 -11.98
C PRO A 106 5.12 20.64 -10.90
N ILE A 107 5.54 20.57 -9.65
CA ILE A 107 4.73 21.04 -8.52
C ILE A 107 4.70 22.57 -8.52
N SER A 108 3.49 23.14 -8.51
CA SER A 108 3.27 24.57 -8.41
C SER A 108 2.54 24.87 -7.10
N SER A 109 3.32 25.25 -6.09
CA SER A 109 2.83 25.59 -4.75
C SER A 109 3.85 26.47 -4.05
N ASP A 110 3.42 27.38 -3.17
CA ASP A 110 4.29 28.20 -2.32
C ASP A 110 4.44 27.62 -0.91
N ILE A 111 3.94 26.41 -0.67
CA ILE A 111 3.95 25.77 0.64
C ILE A 111 5.28 25.05 0.85
N ASP A 112 5.99 25.33 1.93
CA ASP A 112 7.18 24.57 2.32
C ASP A 112 6.77 23.19 2.85
N PHE A 113 6.88 22.14 2.03
CA PHE A 113 6.69 20.77 2.49
C PHE A 113 7.97 20.25 3.14
N HIS A 114 7.95 20.11 4.46
CA HIS A 114 9.09 19.61 5.24
C HIS A 114 9.30 18.10 5.05
N TYR A 115 8.21 17.36 4.84
CA TYR A 115 8.19 15.92 4.56
C TYR A 115 7.40 15.66 3.29
N ILE A 116 7.96 14.87 2.39
CA ILE A 116 7.25 14.37 1.21
C ILE A 116 7.26 12.85 1.25
N ILE A 117 6.07 12.24 1.23
CA ILE A 117 5.89 10.81 1.11
C ILE A 117 5.30 10.55 -0.28
N HIS A 118 6.14 10.01 -1.17
CA HIS A 118 5.76 9.80 -2.56
C HIS A 118 5.23 8.39 -2.78
N ALA A 119 3.89 8.24 -2.70
CA ALA A 119 3.17 6.99 -2.94
C ALA A 119 2.40 6.97 -4.29
N ALA A 120 2.48 8.04 -5.08
CA ALA A 120 1.84 8.09 -6.39
C ALA A 120 2.56 7.19 -7.39
N SER A 121 1.84 6.20 -7.93
CA SER A 121 2.34 5.33 -9.00
C SER A 121 1.17 4.60 -9.66
N TYR A 122 1.31 4.28 -10.94
CA TYR A 122 0.45 3.30 -11.60
C TYR A 122 1.01 1.89 -11.28
N ALA A 123 0.29 1.13 -10.47
CA ALA A 123 0.75 -0.17 -9.97
C ALA A 123 -0.12 -1.36 -10.41
N GLY A 124 -1.07 -1.14 -11.31
CA GLY A 124 -1.96 -2.18 -11.84
C GLY A 124 -1.46 -2.81 -13.13
N PRO A 125 -1.65 -4.11 -13.36
CA PRO A 125 -1.27 -4.81 -14.57
C PRO A 125 -1.82 -4.20 -15.86
N ASP A 126 -3.05 -3.70 -15.88
CA ASP A 126 -3.65 -3.04 -17.04
C ASP A 126 -2.87 -1.79 -17.46
N ALA A 127 -2.38 -1.00 -16.51
CA ALA A 127 -1.57 0.18 -16.81
C ALA A 127 -0.24 -0.19 -17.47
N PHE A 128 0.36 -1.32 -17.09
CA PHE A 128 1.62 -1.78 -17.67
C PHE A 128 1.47 -2.18 -19.14
N GLN A 129 0.27 -2.55 -19.58
CA GLN A 129 -0.04 -2.91 -20.96
C GLN A 129 -0.57 -1.71 -21.74
N SER A 130 -1.46 -0.92 -21.18
CA SER A 130 -2.15 0.17 -21.88
C SER A 130 -1.35 1.47 -21.94
N ASP A 131 -0.55 1.78 -20.92
CA ASP A 131 0.25 3.01 -20.84
C ASP A 131 1.62 2.79 -20.15
N PRO A 132 2.49 1.93 -20.68
CA PRO A 132 3.80 1.65 -20.08
C PRO A 132 4.70 2.89 -20.01
N VAL A 133 4.57 3.82 -20.96
CA VAL A 133 5.31 5.10 -20.96
C VAL A 133 4.84 5.99 -19.81
N GLY A 134 3.53 6.10 -19.57
CA GLY A 134 2.98 6.83 -18.45
C GLY A 134 3.40 6.25 -17.10
N VAL A 135 3.47 4.91 -17.01
CA VAL A 135 4.00 4.21 -15.82
C VAL A 135 5.45 4.66 -15.53
N MET A 136 6.31 4.69 -16.54
CA MET A 136 7.71 5.13 -16.38
C MET A 136 7.79 6.61 -15.99
N LYS A 137 7.07 7.47 -16.72
CA LYS A 137 7.05 8.92 -16.43
C LYS A 137 6.58 9.21 -15.00
N ALA A 138 5.49 8.62 -14.56
CA ALA A 138 4.95 8.84 -13.21
C ALA A 138 5.96 8.50 -12.11
N ASN A 139 6.75 7.45 -12.28
CA ASN A 139 7.75 7.06 -11.30
C ASN A 139 9.04 7.91 -11.39
N ILE A 140 9.56 8.16 -12.58
CA ILE A 140 10.84 8.85 -12.77
C ILE A 140 10.66 10.36 -12.64
N TRP A 141 9.75 10.95 -13.42
CA TRP A 141 9.49 12.39 -13.35
C TRP A 141 8.84 12.81 -12.03
N GLY A 142 8.00 11.93 -11.45
CA GLY A 142 7.41 12.20 -10.14
C GLY A 142 8.47 12.45 -9.07
N VAL A 143 9.50 11.60 -9.00
CA VAL A 143 10.64 11.81 -8.10
C VAL A 143 11.39 13.08 -8.46
N ASP A 144 11.72 13.30 -9.74
CA ASP A 144 12.47 14.46 -10.21
C ASP A 144 11.75 15.79 -9.89
N HIS A 145 10.46 15.89 -10.19
CA HIS A 145 9.66 17.09 -9.92
C HIS A 145 9.55 17.39 -8.42
N LEU A 146 9.32 16.34 -7.60
CA LEU A 146 9.18 16.51 -6.15
C LEU A 146 10.50 16.93 -5.49
N PHE A 147 11.64 16.38 -5.91
CA PHE A 147 12.95 16.85 -5.42
C PHE A 147 13.31 18.23 -5.93
N SER A 148 13.03 18.53 -7.21
CA SER A 148 13.26 19.87 -7.78
C SER A 148 12.48 20.94 -7.05
N TYR A 149 11.23 20.64 -6.65
CA TYR A 149 10.44 21.50 -5.78
C TYR A 149 11.03 21.57 -4.36
N GLY A 150 11.28 20.42 -3.73
CA GLY A 150 11.74 20.33 -2.33
C GLY A 150 13.05 21.06 -2.06
N ARG A 151 13.97 21.10 -3.05
CA ARG A 151 15.23 21.87 -2.96
C ARG A 151 15.02 23.38 -2.77
N GLN A 152 13.90 23.91 -3.21
CA GLN A 152 13.55 25.34 -3.13
C GLN A 152 12.64 25.64 -1.93
N HIS A 153 12.07 24.60 -1.30
CA HIS A 153 10.98 24.68 -0.32
C HIS A 153 11.29 23.92 0.98
N HIS A 154 12.51 24.00 1.50
CA HIS A 154 12.94 23.54 2.83
C HIS A 154 12.60 22.05 3.13
N LEU A 155 12.61 21.19 2.09
CA LEU A 155 12.38 19.76 2.26
C LEU A 155 13.46 19.16 3.18
N ARG A 156 13.03 18.57 4.28
CA ARG A 156 13.91 17.90 5.26
C ARG A 156 14.07 16.42 4.92
N LYS A 157 12.95 15.75 4.63
CA LYS A 157 12.95 14.31 4.43
C LYS A 157 12.01 13.88 3.29
N PHE A 158 12.50 12.98 2.45
CA PHE A 158 11.77 12.38 1.35
C PHE A 158 11.65 10.88 1.55
N LEU A 159 10.45 10.33 1.53
CA LEU A 159 10.21 8.89 1.56
C LEU A 159 9.57 8.43 0.26
N TYR A 160 10.25 7.52 -0.43
CA TYR A 160 9.78 6.93 -1.69
C TYR A 160 9.14 5.57 -1.46
N VAL A 161 7.90 5.41 -1.91
CA VAL A 161 7.22 4.12 -1.95
C VAL A 161 7.58 3.42 -3.25
N SER A 162 8.59 2.56 -3.19
CA SER A 162 9.03 1.67 -4.26
C SER A 162 8.15 0.41 -4.34
N SER A 163 8.72 -0.74 -4.59
CA SER A 163 8.00 -2.02 -4.69
C SER A 163 8.96 -3.20 -4.56
N GLY A 164 8.53 -4.32 -4.00
CA GLY A 164 9.24 -5.61 -4.08
C GLY A 164 9.42 -6.13 -5.51
N GLU A 165 8.70 -5.59 -6.50
CA GLU A 165 8.89 -5.94 -7.90
C GLU A 165 10.26 -5.51 -8.47
N VAL A 166 10.99 -4.64 -7.79
CA VAL A 166 12.37 -4.30 -8.16
C VAL A 166 13.28 -5.53 -8.23
N TYR A 167 12.97 -6.60 -7.50
CA TYR A 167 13.75 -7.85 -7.52
C TYR A 167 13.45 -8.74 -8.72
N GLY A 168 12.27 -8.61 -9.35
CA GLY A 168 11.83 -9.49 -10.44
C GLY A 168 11.40 -10.87 -9.95
N GLU A 169 11.69 -11.91 -10.73
CA GLU A 169 11.29 -13.28 -10.41
C GLU A 169 12.24 -13.92 -9.36
N GLY A 170 11.66 -14.58 -8.38
CA GLY A 170 12.36 -15.25 -7.30
C GLY A 170 12.28 -16.78 -7.38
N ASN A 171 13.19 -17.45 -6.70
CA ASN A 171 13.30 -18.91 -6.60
C ASN A 171 12.91 -19.45 -5.22
N GLY A 172 12.40 -18.59 -4.33
CA GLY A 172 12.02 -18.92 -2.97
C GLY A 172 13.09 -18.61 -1.91
N ILE A 173 14.27 -18.14 -2.31
CA ILE A 173 15.21 -17.51 -1.38
C ILE A 173 14.71 -16.09 -1.12
N PRO A 174 14.53 -15.69 0.17
CA PRO A 174 14.07 -14.34 0.48
C PRO A 174 15.05 -13.28 -0.05
N PHE A 175 14.53 -12.27 -0.75
CA PHE A 175 15.33 -11.14 -1.20
C PHE A 175 15.64 -10.19 -0.03
N CYS A 176 16.92 -9.89 0.14
CA CYS A 176 17.40 -8.81 0.98
C CYS A 176 17.51 -7.50 0.18
N GLU A 177 17.67 -6.37 0.85
CA GLU A 177 17.71 -5.06 0.22
C GLU A 177 18.92 -4.86 -0.71
N GLU A 178 20.00 -5.57 -0.48
CA GLU A 178 21.25 -5.58 -1.27
C GLU A 178 21.13 -6.41 -2.56
N ASP A 179 20.10 -7.24 -2.69
CA ASP A 179 19.90 -8.07 -3.87
C ASP A 179 19.48 -7.24 -5.07
N SER A 180 20.09 -7.50 -6.23
CA SER A 180 19.73 -6.81 -7.46
C SER A 180 18.61 -7.51 -8.25
N GLY A 181 18.40 -8.80 -8.02
CA GLY A 181 17.39 -9.61 -8.70
C GLY A 181 17.61 -9.68 -10.23
N CYS A 182 16.68 -10.32 -10.95
CA CYS A 182 16.76 -10.50 -12.39
C CYS A 182 15.48 -10.04 -13.09
N LEU A 183 15.64 -9.20 -14.13
CA LEU A 183 14.55 -8.70 -14.96
C LEU A 183 14.85 -8.97 -16.45
N ASN A 184 13.81 -9.29 -17.21
CA ASN A 184 13.90 -9.28 -18.66
C ASN A 184 13.68 -7.84 -19.17
N TRP A 185 14.78 -7.11 -19.38
CA TRP A 185 14.81 -5.68 -19.72
C TRP A 185 14.06 -5.30 -20.99
N THR A 186 13.90 -6.22 -21.94
CA THR A 186 13.23 -5.98 -23.21
C THR A 186 11.75 -6.37 -23.19
N SER A 187 11.28 -6.91 -22.09
CA SER A 187 9.84 -7.17 -21.88
C SER A 187 9.10 -5.88 -21.58
N LEU A 188 7.91 -5.70 -22.18
CA LEU A 188 7.02 -4.59 -21.85
C LEU A 188 6.69 -4.56 -20.35
N ARG A 189 6.57 -5.74 -19.73
CA ARG A 189 6.31 -5.91 -18.29
C ARG A 189 7.41 -5.29 -17.40
N ALA A 190 8.62 -5.14 -17.94
CA ALA A 190 9.75 -4.52 -17.22
C ALA A 190 9.58 -3.00 -17.00
N CYS A 191 8.61 -2.33 -17.64
CA CYS A 191 8.41 -0.89 -17.50
C CYS A 191 8.27 -0.44 -16.04
N TYR A 192 7.48 -1.16 -15.25
CA TYR A 192 7.25 -0.82 -13.85
C TYR A 192 8.45 -1.10 -12.94
N PRO A 193 9.00 -2.32 -12.84
CA PRO A 193 10.15 -2.58 -11.97
C PRO A 193 11.39 -1.77 -12.39
N THR A 194 11.62 -1.54 -13.70
CA THR A 194 12.72 -0.69 -14.17
C THR A 194 12.52 0.76 -13.75
N ALA A 195 11.31 1.30 -13.90
CA ALA A 195 11.01 2.67 -13.48
C ALA A 195 11.20 2.83 -11.96
N LYS A 196 10.78 1.84 -11.16
CA LYS A 196 11.00 1.83 -9.71
C LYS A 196 12.48 1.83 -9.34
N ARG A 197 13.31 0.98 -9.98
CA ARG A 197 14.77 0.98 -9.79
C ARG A 197 15.40 2.32 -10.16
N THR A 198 15.02 2.89 -11.31
CA THR A 198 15.52 4.21 -11.74
C THR A 198 15.15 5.29 -10.73
N ALA A 199 13.91 5.27 -10.23
CA ALA A 199 13.45 6.23 -9.22
C ALA A 199 14.19 6.07 -7.88
N GLU A 200 14.50 4.84 -7.44
CA GLU A 200 15.35 4.62 -6.26
C GLU A 200 16.75 5.22 -6.46
N THR A 201 17.35 5.00 -7.64
CA THR A 201 18.67 5.57 -7.97
C THR A 201 18.62 7.10 -7.97
N LEU A 202 17.53 7.71 -8.51
CA LEU A 202 17.33 9.16 -8.44
C LEU A 202 17.22 9.64 -6.99
N CYS A 203 16.48 8.94 -6.14
CA CYS A 203 16.37 9.26 -4.71
C CYS A 203 17.75 9.32 -4.04
N ILE A 204 18.58 8.30 -4.25
CA ILE A 204 19.96 8.26 -3.69
C ILE A 204 20.84 9.36 -4.28
N SER A 205 20.71 9.64 -5.58
CA SER A 205 21.47 10.71 -6.24
C SER A 205 21.11 12.08 -5.67
N TYR A 206 19.83 12.37 -5.50
CA TYR A 206 19.36 13.61 -4.89
C TYR A 206 19.75 13.72 -3.41
N ALA A 207 19.67 12.63 -2.64
CA ALA A 207 20.14 12.61 -1.26
C ALA A 207 21.59 13.07 -1.17
N SER A 208 22.46 12.52 -2.03
CA SER A 208 23.88 12.87 -2.09
C SER A 208 24.12 14.32 -2.54
N GLN A 209 23.41 14.79 -3.57
CA GLN A 209 23.64 16.12 -4.15
C GLN A 209 23.03 17.26 -3.35
N CYS A 210 21.89 17.01 -2.70
CA CYS A 210 21.08 18.05 -2.06
C CYS A 210 21.09 17.97 -0.53
N GLN A 211 21.72 16.93 0.04
CA GLN A 211 21.74 16.66 1.49
C GLN A 211 20.33 16.58 2.11
N ILE A 212 19.34 16.08 1.34
CA ILE A 212 17.99 15.82 1.80
C ILE A 212 17.95 14.40 2.34
N GLU A 213 17.46 14.21 3.56
CA GLU A 213 17.25 12.87 4.10
C GLU A 213 16.28 12.09 3.21
N THR A 214 16.74 10.95 2.69
CA THR A 214 15.96 10.19 1.71
C THR A 214 15.88 8.72 2.10
N LEU A 215 14.68 8.18 2.10
CA LEU A 215 14.34 6.83 2.52
C LEU A 215 13.54 6.13 1.43
N ILE A 216 13.70 4.84 1.32
CA ILE A 216 13.02 4.00 0.33
C ILE A 216 12.33 2.86 1.06
N ILE A 217 11.09 2.58 0.71
CA ILE A 217 10.40 1.36 1.12
C ILE A 217 10.09 0.49 -0.10
N ARG A 218 10.22 -0.82 0.04
CA ARG A 218 9.89 -1.82 -0.97
C ARG A 218 8.77 -2.73 -0.47
N PRO A 219 7.50 -2.28 -0.56
CA PRO A 219 6.37 -3.10 -0.14
C PRO A 219 6.23 -4.35 -1.02
N CYS A 220 5.88 -5.47 -0.39
CA CYS A 220 5.41 -6.69 -1.07
C CYS A 220 3.98 -6.49 -1.64
N HIS A 221 3.21 -7.57 -1.78
CA HIS A 221 1.80 -7.49 -2.15
C HIS A 221 0.97 -7.00 -0.96
N ILE A 222 0.59 -5.70 -1.02
CA ILE A 222 -0.22 -5.07 0.03
C ILE A 222 -1.70 -5.25 -0.29
N TYR A 223 -2.48 -5.67 0.70
CA TYR A 223 -3.92 -5.82 0.63
C TYR A 223 -4.63 -5.07 1.75
N GLY A 224 -5.89 -4.77 1.57
CA GLY A 224 -6.72 -4.06 2.55
C GLY A 224 -7.99 -3.50 1.92
N PRO A 225 -8.83 -2.79 2.69
CA PRO A 225 -10.01 -2.12 2.17
C PRO A 225 -9.63 -0.87 1.36
N PHE A 226 -10.62 -0.25 0.72
CA PHE A 226 -10.48 1.05 0.05
C PHE A 226 -9.51 1.08 -1.14
N PHE A 227 -9.33 -0.06 -1.82
CA PHE A 227 -8.67 -0.05 -3.14
C PHE A 227 -9.51 0.75 -4.15
N ALA A 228 -8.83 1.38 -5.12
CA ALA A 228 -9.50 2.18 -6.14
C ALA A 228 -10.53 1.34 -6.95
N PRO A 229 -11.63 1.92 -7.43
CA PRO A 229 -12.64 1.17 -8.19
C PRO A 229 -12.08 0.43 -9.42
N LYS A 230 -11.04 1.00 -10.04
CA LYS A 230 -10.34 0.42 -11.20
C LYS A 230 -9.08 -0.38 -10.83
N ASP A 231 -8.88 -0.72 -9.56
CA ASP A 231 -7.74 -1.54 -9.14
C ASP A 231 -7.91 -2.97 -9.68
N ASP A 232 -7.05 -3.37 -10.61
CA ASP A 232 -7.05 -4.65 -11.32
C ASP A 232 -6.13 -5.70 -10.70
N ARG A 233 -5.48 -5.37 -9.58
CA ARG A 233 -4.63 -6.32 -8.84
C ARG A 233 -5.46 -7.47 -8.28
N VAL A 234 -4.84 -8.65 -8.24
CA VAL A 234 -5.53 -9.90 -7.87
C VAL A 234 -6.26 -9.81 -6.53
N TYR A 235 -5.62 -9.26 -5.48
CA TYR A 235 -6.27 -9.14 -4.17
C TYR A 235 -7.55 -8.29 -4.21
N ALA A 236 -7.52 -7.19 -4.99
CA ALA A 236 -8.66 -6.28 -5.11
C ALA A 236 -9.84 -6.96 -5.82
N GLN A 237 -9.57 -7.80 -6.83
CA GLN A 237 -10.58 -8.60 -7.50
C GLN A 237 -11.19 -9.61 -6.53
N LEU A 238 -10.36 -10.38 -5.78
CA LEU A 238 -10.83 -11.40 -4.84
C LEU A 238 -11.72 -10.80 -3.74
N ILE A 239 -11.26 -9.68 -3.14
CA ILE A 239 -12.05 -8.97 -2.11
C ILE A 239 -13.33 -8.38 -2.70
N ARG A 240 -13.29 -7.83 -3.92
CA ARG A 240 -14.46 -7.28 -4.60
C ARG A 240 -15.53 -8.37 -4.83
N ASN A 241 -15.15 -9.55 -5.29
CA ASN A 241 -16.09 -10.68 -5.42
C ASN A 241 -16.71 -11.02 -4.07
N ALA A 242 -15.91 -11.14 -3.01
CA ALA A 242 -16.41 -11.44 -1.66
C ALA A 242 -17.41 -10.40 -1.16
N VAL A 243 -17.10 -9.10 -1.33
CA VAL A 243 -17.97 -7.98 -0.93
C VAL A 243 -19.26 -7.91 -1.77
N ALA A 244 -19.18 -8.30 -3.04
CA ALA A 244 -20.35 -8.39 -3.93
C ALA A 244 -21.20 -9.65 -3.69
N ASP A 245 -20.85 -10.48 -2.70
CA ASP A 245 -21.52 -11.75 -2.40
C ASP A 245 -21.41 -12.78 -3.54
N GLU A 246 -20.32 -12.69 -4.34
CA GLU A 246 -20.01 -13.55 -5.47
C GLU A 246 -18.93 -14.59 -5.11
N ASP A 247 -18.90 -15.71 -5.84
CA ASP A 247 -17.84 -16.70 -5.73
C ASP A 247 -16.48 -16.12 -6.19
N ILE A 248 -15.39 -16.58 -5.58
CA ILE A 248 -14.05 -16.07 -5.81
C ILE A 248 -13.46 -16.67 -7.09
N LEU A 249 -13.33 -15.85 -8.13
CA LEU A 249 -12.92 -16.30 -9.45
C LEU A 249 -11.39 -16.24 -9.63
N LEU A 250 -10.77 -17.37 -9.95
CA LEU A 250 -9.37 -17.48 -10.35
C LEU A 250 -9.24 -17.82 -11.84
N LYS A 251 -8.50 -16.95 -12.58
CA LYS A 251 -8.21 -17.11 -14.02
C LYS A 251 -6.92 -17.89 -14.30
N SER A 252 -6.30 -18.45 -13.28
CA SER A 252 -5.08 -19.26 -13.34
C SER A 252 -5.05 -20.24 -12.17
N THR A 253 -4.08 -21.17 -12.15
CA THR A 253 -3.91 -22.12 -11.02
C THR A 253 -3.59 -21.45 -9.69
N GLY A 254 -3.14 -20.19 -9.70
CA GLY A 254 -2.82 -19.43 -8.49
C GLY A 254 -1.62 -19.95 -7.69
N LEU A 255 -0.74 -20.77 -8.27
CA LEU A 255 0.38 -21.42 -7.56
C LEU A 255 1.56 -20.50 -7.27
N ARG A 256 1.60 -19.30 -7.83
CA ARG A 256 2.65 -18.32 -7.52
C ARG A 256 2.63 -17.95 -6.04
N GLN A 257 3.77 -18.14 -5.38
CA GLN A 257 3.95 -17.72 -3.99
C GLN A 257 4.42 -16.27 -3.93
N ARG A 258 3.87 -15.54 -2.97
CA ARG A 258 4.13 -14.11 -2.74
C ARG A 258 4.22 -13.83 -1.25
N SER A 259 4.99 -12.82 -0.89
CA SER A 259 4.83 -12.17 0.41
C SER A 259 3.61 -11.26 0.37
N TRP A 260 2.81 -11.32 1.41
CA TRP A 260 1.65 -10.44 1.60
C TRP A 260 1.85 -9.59 2.85
N CYS A 261 1.22 -8.43 2.89
CA CYS A 261 1.18 -7.62 4.09
C CYS A 261 -0.12 -6.81 4.13
N TYR A 262 -0.74 -6.78 5.29
CA TYR A 262 -1.92 -5.96 5.52
C TYR A 262 -1.58 -4.48 5.42
N VAL A 263 -2.48 -3.67 4.84
CA VAL A 263 -2.20 -2.25 4.57
C VAL A 263 -1.89 -1.45 5.83
N VAL A 264 -2.49 -1.80 6.97
CA VAL A 264 -2.20 -1.11 8.25
C VAL A 264 -0.80 -1.42 8.73
N ASP A 265 -0.35 -2.68 8.68
CA ASP A 265 1.04 -3.05 8.96
C ASP A 265 2.02 -2.34 8.03
N CYS A 266 1.70 -2.28 6.73
CA CYS A 266 2.51 -1.57 5.75
C CYS A 266 2.66 -0.08 6.11
N VAL A 267 1.58 0.59 6.51
CA VAL A 267 1.62 2.00 6.91
C VAL A 267 2.40 2.20 8.20
N PHE A 268 2.25 1.30 9.16
CA PHE A 268 3.05 1.36 10.39
C PHE A 268 4.54 1.16 10.08
N ALA A 269 4.90 0.20 9.20
CA ALA A 269 6.28 0.05 8.70
C ALA A 269 6.81 1.35 8.06
N LEU A 270 5.99 1.98 7.22
CA LEU A 270 6.33 3.24 6.56
C LEU A 270 6.62 4.34 7.59
N LEU A 271 5.82 4.44 8.65
CA LEU A 271 6.04 5.40 9.74
C LEU A 271 7.32 5.09 10.55
N TYR A 272 7.62 3.82 10.81
CA TYR A 272 8.90 3.41 11.40
C TYR A 272 10.08 3.84 10.53
N VAL A 273 10.03 3.57 9.22
CA VAL A 273 11.09 3.97 8.29
C VAL A 273 11.21 5.49 8.22
N LEU A 274 10.09 6.22 8.14
CA LEU A 274 10.09 7.69 8.10
C LEU A 274 10.77 8.32 9.32
N LEU A 275 10.53 7.75 10.51
CA LEU A 275 10.95 8.37 11.79
C LEU A 275 12.23 7.77 12.39
N LYS A 276 12.56 6.51 12.09
CA LYS A 276 13.72 5.80 12.63
C LYS A 276 14.69 5.28 11.55
N GLY A 277 14.29 5.29 10.28
CA GLY A 277 15.14 4.78 9.19
C GLY A 277 16.36 5.66 8.96
N GLU A 278 17.41 5.03 8.46
CA GLU A 278 18.67 5.69 8.10
C GLU A 278 18.64 6.19 6.65
N THR A 279 19.04 7.42 6.44
CA THR A 279 19.12 8.05 5.10
C THR A 279 19.93 7.22 4.11
N GLY A 280 19.45 7.16 2.87
CA GLY A 280 20.09 6.41 1.79
C GLY A 280 19.79 4.91 1.80
N ASN A 281 18.95 4.43 2.72
CA ASN A 281 18.60 3.03 2.83
C ASN A 281 17.23 2.70 2.21
N ALA A 282 17.13 1.49 1.66
CA ALA A 282 15.88 0.84 1.33
C ALA A 282 15.49 -0.15 2.43
N TYR A 283 14.18 -0.38 2.60
CA TYR A 283 13.62 -1.32 3.57
C TYR A 283 12.50 -2.13 2.92
N ASN A 284 12.63 -3.45 2.97
CA ASN A 284 11.56 -4.36 2.55
C ASN A 284 10.42 -4.34 3.56
N ILE A 285 9.18 -4.35 3.06
CA ILE A 285 7.99 -4.44 3.89
C ILE A 285 7.18 -5.67 3.48
N ALA A 286 7.09 -6.64 4.39
CA ALA A 286 6.32 -7.87 4.22
C ALA A 286 5.97 -8.47 5.58
N ASP A 287 4.96 -9.32 5.65
CA ASP A 287 4.79 -10.23 6.77
C ASP A 287 5.31 -11.62 6.37
N VAL A 288 6.43 -12.02 6.93
CA VAL A 288 7.05 -13.31 6.63
C VAL A 288 6.16 -14.52 6.98
N ARG A 289 5.19 -14.34 7.90
CA ARG A 289 4.19 -15.34 8.27
C ARG A 289 3.10 -15.50 7.21
N SER A 290 2.97 -14.50 6.33
CA SER A 290 1.95 -14.39 5.29
C SER A 290 2.49 -14.73 3.90
N ASN A 291 3.57 -15.52 3.81
CA ASN A 291 4.10 -16.03 2.55
C ASN A 291 3.21 -17.18 2.07
N THR A 292 2.39 -16.92 1.06
CA THR A 292 1.43 -17.91 0.56
C THR A 292 1.17 -17.74 -0.94
N SER A 293 0.52 -18.73 -1.55
CA SER A 293 0.12 -18.66 -2.95
C SER A 293 -1.12 -17.79 -3.15
N ILE A 294 -1.34 -17.37 -4.39
CA ILE A 294 -2.58 -16.64 -4.76
C ILE A 294 -3.81 -17.51 -4.51
N CYS A 295 -3.70 -18.85 -4.75
CA CYS A 295 -4.79 -19.79 -4.51
C CYS A 295 -5.16 -19.87 -3.01
N GLU A 296 -4.16 -20.04 -2.14
CA GLU A 296 -4.38 -20.08 -0.69
C GLU A 296 -4.96 -18.76 -0.15
N PHE A 297 -4.50 -17.62 -0.68
CA PHE A 297 -5.10 -16.33 -0.36
C PHE A 297 -6.58 -16.29 -0.78
N ALA A 298 -6.91 -16.75 -2.00
CA ALA A 298 -8.28 -16.81 -2.50
C ALA A 298 -9.18 -17.74 -1.67
N GLU A 299 -8.66 -18.90 -1.26
CA GLU A 299 -9.35 -19.84 -0.38
C GLU A 299 -9.67 -19.23 0.99
N MET A 300 -8.74 -18.45 1.54
CA MET A 300 -8.95 -17.76 2.80
C MET A 300 -10.01 -16.67 2.68
N VAL A 301 -10.01 -15.86 1.60
CA VAL A 301 -11.06 -14.88 1.32
C VAL A 301 -12.41 -15.57 1.16
N ALA A 302 -12.48 -16.68 0.41
CA ALA A 302 -13.69 -17.46 0.21
C ALA A 302 -14.24 -18.01 1.53
N LEU A 303 -13.38 -18.60 2.36
CA LEU A 303 -13.76 -19.12 3.68
C LEU A 303 -14.37 -18.03 4.58
N LYS A 304 -13.73 -16.85 4.63
CA LYS A 304 -14.17 -15.73 5.49
C LYS A 304 -15.47 -15.08 5.00
N SER A 305 -15.72 -15.10 3.69
CA SER A 305 -16.94 -14.55 3.11
C SER A 305 -18.08 -15.59 2.94
N GLY A 306 -17.82 -16.87 3.25
CA GLY A 306 -18.78 -17.96 3.03
C GLY A 306 -19.02 -18.28 1.54
N ARG A 307 -18.04 -18.00 0.69
CA ARG A 307 -18.04 -18.24 -0.77
C ARG A 307 -17.15 -19.41 -1.13
N LYS A 308 -17.07 -19.73 -2.42
CA LYS A 308 -16.23 -20.80 -2.99
C LYS A 308 -15.20 -20.20 -3.93
N VAL A 309 -14.08 -20.87 -4.08
CA VAL A 309 -13.14 -20.59 -5.17
C VAL A 309 -13.60 -21.33 -6.42
N VAL A 310 -13.67 -20.60 -7.52
CA VAL A 310 -14.03 -21.12 -8.84
C VAL A 310 -12.88 -20.84 -9.81
N PHE A 311 -12.42 -21.88 -10.51
CA PHE A 311 -11.37 -21.75 -11.51
C PHE A 311 -11.98 -21.58 -12.90
N ASP A 312 -11.72 -20.44 -13.55
CA ASP A 312 -12.08 -20.13 -14.93
C ASP A 312 -10.79 -19.95 -15.73
N ILE A 313 -10.11 -21.08 -15.98
CA ILE A 313 -8.79 -21.10 -16.63
C ILE A 313 -9.01 -21.32 -18.13
N PRO A 314 -8.59 -20.34 -18.99
CA PRO A 314 -8.69 -20.52 -20.44
C PRO A 314 -7.87 -21.73 -20.93
N ASP A 315 -8.38 -22.46 -21.91
CA ASP A 315 -7.76 -23.69 -22.45
C ASP A 315 -6.30 -23.49 -22.91
N ASN A 316 -6.00 -22.31 -23.47
CA ASN A 316 -4.63 -21.95 -23.89
C ASN A 316 -3.66 -21.73 -22.71
N ALA A 317 -4.16 -21.47 -21.53
CA ALA A 317 -3.33 -21.33 -20.31
C ALA A 317 -3.02 -22.69 -19.68
N VAL A 318 -3.82 -23.73 -19.95
CA VAL A 318 -3.61 -25.10 -19.43
C VAL A 318 -2.40 -25.77 -20.08
N SER A 319 -2.06 -25.38 -21.31
CA SER A 319 -0.92 -25.94 -22.07
C SER A 319 0.45 -25.39 -21.66
N ASN A 320 0.52 -24.35 -20.86
CA ASN A 320 1.76 -23.82 -20.33
C ASN A 320 2.07 -24.45 -18.96
N PRO A 321 3.37 -24.73 -18.66
CA PRO A 321 3.73 -25.20 -17.33
C PRO A 321 3.26 -24.19 -16.28
N PRO A 322 2.73 -24.66 -15.12
CA PRO A 322 2.27 -23.76 -14.08
C PRO A 322 3.43 -22.86 -13.61
N ASP A 323 3.15 -21.56 -13.55
CA ASP A 323 4.11 -20.61 -13.00
C ASP A 323 4.13 -20.76 -11.48
N ILE A 324 5.21 -21.37 -10.98
CA ILE A 324 5.46 -21.65 -9.58
C ILE A 324 6.51 -20.69 -8.97
N SER A 325 6.72 -19.52 -9.61
CA SER A 325 7.68 -18.56 -9.08
C SER A 325 7.39 -18.19 -7.63
N LYS A 326 8.45 -18.00 -6.85
CA LYS A 326 8.40 -17.69 -5.42
C LYS A 326 9.18 -16.40 -5.18
N THR A 327 8.46 -15.28 -5.14
CA THR A 327 9.06 -13.98 -4.83
C THR A 327 8.68 -13.60 -3.41
N ILE A 328 9.61 -13.78 -2.49
CA ILE A 328 9.45 -13.50 -1.06
C ILE A 328 10.55 -12.53 -0.61
N LEU A 329 10.24 -11.73 0.41
CA LEU A 329 11.12 -10.69 0.92
C LEU A 329 11.60 -11.03 2.34
N SER A 330 12.88 -10.78 2.65
CA SER A 330 13.37 -10.67 4.03
C SER A 330 12.93 -9.34 4.62
N THR A 331 12.69 -9.34 5.94
CA THR A 331 12.35 -8.15 6.72
C THR A 331 13.32 -7.89 7.86
N ASP A 332 14.48 -8.53 7.83
CA ASP A 332 15.48 -8.46 8.92
C ASP A 332 15.88 -7.02 9.18
N LYS A 333 16.15 -6.23 8.12
CA LYS A 333 16.60 -4.85 8.22
C LYS A 333 15.55 -3.93 8.85
N ILE A 334 14.27 -4.06 8.51
CA ILE A 334 13.23 -3.22 9.13
C ILE A 334 12.93 -3.66 10.57
N ASN A 335 13.13 -4.96 10.88
CA ASN A 335 12.99 -5.46 12.25
C ASN A 335 14.04 -4.84 13.19
N GLU A 336 15.24 -4.54 12.69
CA GLU A 336 16.31 -3.87 13.48
C GLU A 336 15.90 -2.47 13.95
N ILE A 337 15.06 -1.76 13.23
CA ILE A 337 14.53 -0.47 13.66
C ILE A 337 13.26 -0.58 14.51
N GLY A 338 12.83 -1.82 14.84
CA GLY A 338 11.78 -2.14 15.82
C GLY A 338 10.40 -2.37 15.23
N TRP A 339 10.24 -2.47 13.91
CA TRP A 339 8.94 -2.79 13.32
C TRP A 339 8.75 -4.29 13.18
N PHE A 340 7.54 -4.75 13.52
CA PHE A 340 7.03 -6.10 13.28
C PHE A 340 5.56 -6.03 12.90
N PRO A 341 5.08 -6.90 11.99
CA PRO A 341 3.67 -6.92 11.62
C PRO A 341 2.80 -7.41 12.79
N LEU A 342 1.71 -6.71 13.05
CA LEU A 342 0.80 -6.98 14.16
C LEU A 342 -0.24 -8.05 13.80
N TRP A 343 -0.72 -8.06 12.56
CA TRP A 343 -1.78 -8.94 12.10
C TRP A 343 -1.24 -10.02 11.17
N ASN A 344 -1.71 -11.25 11.34
CA ASN A 344 -1.47 -12.31 10.36
C ASN A 344 -2.44 -12.17 9.16
N LEU A 345 -2.24 -13.01 8.13
CA LEU A 345 -3.01 -12.95 6.89
C LEU A 345 -4.51 -13.15 7.13
N GLU A 346 -4.88 -14.09 8.01
CA GLU A 346 -6.27 -14.42 8.32
C GLU A 346 -7.00 -13.25 9.02
N GLU A 347 -6.34 -12.63 9.99
CA GLU A 347 -6.85 -11.45 10.70
C GLU A 347 -7.01 -10.27 9.74
N GLY A 348 -5.98 -9.93 8.96
CA GLY A 348 -6.03 -8.81 8.02
C GLY A 348 -7.10 -8.98 6.93
N ILE A 349 -7.33 -10.19 6.42
CA ILE A 349 -8.42 -10.47 5.49
C ILE A 349 -9.77 -10.28 6.18
N SER A 350 -9.94 -10.81 7.41
CA SER A 350 -11.19 -10.67 8.17
C SER A 350 -11.51 -9.20 8.44
N HIS A 351 -10.54 -8.41 8.92
CA HIS A 351 -10.71 -6.99 9.20
C HIS A 351 -10.98 -6.17 7.93
N THR A 352 -10.36 -6.56 6.81
CA THR A 352 -10.65 -5.99 5.50
C THR A 352 -12.10 -6.21 5.09
N LEU A 353 -12.58 -7.46 5.16
CA LEU A 353 -13.96 -7.80 4.77
C LEU A 353 -14.99 -7.16 5.70
N ASN A 354 -14.74 -7.17 7.03
CA ASN A 354 -15.61 -6.55 8.02
C ASN A 354 -15.81 -5.04 7.81
N THR A 355 -14.86 -4.38 7.15
CA THR A 355 -14.92 -2.93 6.88
C THR A 355 -16.00 -2.58 5.83
N PHE A 356 -16.47 -3.54 5.05
CA PHE A 356 -17.51 -3.34 4.05
C PHE A 356 -18.92 -3.79 4.52
N VAL A 357 -19.05 -4.34 5.72
CA VAL A 357 -20.33 -4.72 6.35
C VAL A 357 -20.88 -3.56 7.17
#